data_46802e91e53d5fe50433bcf2f5726221
#
_entry.id   46802e91e53d5fe50433bcf2f5726221
#
_cell.length_a   1.000
_cell.length_b   1.000
_cell.length_c   1.000
_cell.angle_alpha   90.00
_cell.angle_beta   90.00
_cell.angle_gamma   90.00
#
_symmetry.space_group_name_H-M   'P 1'
#
loop_
_entity.id
_entity.type
_entity.pdbx_description
1 polymer ?
#
loop_
_entity_poly.entity_id
_entity_poly.type
_entity_poly.pdbx_seq_one_letter_code
_entity_poly.pdbx_strand_id
1 'polypeptide(L)'
;MVEFALDKGDKVVATSRTTVALEGLKGRYSADQLLLLALDVTQPSEISRAFAQAKASFGRVDVVFNNAGVGLVAEVEGTPEASARSIFDTNFWGAANINREAVRFLREENRPGEGGRLIVNGSSGGICPLICNGYYCASKFGE
;
A
#
# COMPACT_ATOMS: atom_id res chain seq x y z
N MET A 1 4.44 -8.99 -7.34
CA MET A 1 3.45 -9.47 -6.34
C MET A 1 2.08 -9.69 -6.97
N VAL A 2 1.46 -8.67 -7.61
CA VAL A 2 0.12 -8.78 -8.22
C VAL A 2 0.03 -9.97 -9.18
N GLU A 3 0.87 -10.05 -10.22
CA GLU A 3 0.85 -11.16 -11.18
C GLU A 3 1.09 -12.52 -10.51
N PHE A 4 2.02 -12.57 -9.55
CA PHE A 4 2.27 -13.80 -8.80
C PHE A 4 1.03 -14.33 -8.07
N ALA A 5 0.25 -13.47 -7.42
CA ALA A 5 -0.99 -13.85 -6.76
C ALA A 5 -2.06 -14.28 -7.77
N LEU A 6 -2.23 -13.51 -8.85
CA LEU A 6 -3.16 -13.83 -9.93
C LEU A 6 -2.86 -15.18 -10.59
N ASP A 7 -1.58 -15.48 -10.85
CA ASP A 7 -1.14 -16.74 -11.43
C ASP A 7 -1.35 -17.94 -10.48
N LYS A 8 -1.49 -17.68 -9.17
CA LYS A 8 -1.88 -18.69 -8.16
C LYS A 8 -3.40 -18.89 -8.05
N GLY A 9 -4.18 -18.09 -8.78
CA GLY A 9 -5.63 -18.17 -8.75
C GLY A 9 -6.28 -17.25 -7.69
N ASP A 10 -5.50 -16.41 -7.02
CA ASP A 10 -6.03 -15.45 -6.06
C ASP A 10 -6.83 -14.35 -6.76
N LYS A 11 -7.81 -13.77 -6.05
CA LYS A 11 -8.48 -12.55 -6.44
C LYS A 11 -7.70 -11.36 -5.90
N VAL A 12 -7.38 -10.40 -6.75
CA VAL A 12 -6.48 -9.30 -6.41
C VAL A 12 -7.12 -7.94 -6.66
N VAL A 13 -7.05 -7.08 -5.65
CA VAL A 13 -7.25 -5.64 -5.80
C VAL A 13 -5.88 -5.01 -5.95
N ALA A 14 -5.54 -4.58 -7.16
CA ALA A 14 -4.30 -3.89 -7.45
C ALA A 14 -4.51 -2.38 -7.42
N THR A 15 -3.69 -1.69 -6.63
CA THR A 15 -3.82 -0.25 -6.43
C THR A 15 -2.57 0.51 -6.86
N SER A 16 -2.77 1.70 -7.41
CA SER A 16 -1.71 2.65 -7.72
C SER A 16 -2.29 4.06 -7.72
N ARG A 17 -1.47 5.09 -7.55
CA ARG A 17 -1.92 6.50 -7.65
C ARG A 17 -2.58 6.80 -9.01
N THR A 18 -2.13 6.14 -10.06
CA THR A 18 -2.76 6.20 -11.38
C THR A 18 -2.96 4.79 -11.91
N THR A 19 -4.13 4.50 -12.50
CA THR A 19 -4.41 3.18 -13.08
C THR A 19 -3.57 2.89 -14.32
N VAL A 20 -2.98 3.91 -14.94
CA VAL A 20 -2.10 3.76 -16.12
C VAL A 20 -0.96 2.77 -15.84
N ALA A 21 -0.37 2.80 -14.65
CA ALA A 21 0.69 1.86 -14.26
C ALA A 21 0.23 0.40 -14.21
N LEU A 22 -1.08 0.16 -14.18
CA LEU A 22 -1.71 -1.16 -14.07
C LEU A 22 -2.38 -1.61 -15.38
N GLU A 23 -2.35 -0.78 -16.43
CA GLU A 23 -3.05 -1.07 -17.69
C GLU A 23 -2.54 -2.34 -18.39
N GLY A 24 -1.26 -2.67 -18.22
CA GLY A 24 -0.70 -3.92 -18.73
C GLY A 24 -1.34 -5.20 -18.16
N LEU A 25 -2.10 -5.09 -17.09
CA LEU A 25 -2.85 -6.20 -16.48
C LEU A 25 -4.28 -6.33 -17.06
N LYS A 26 -4.80 -5.25 -17.65
CA LYS A 26 -6.12 -5.27 -18.29
C LYS A 26 -6.16 -6.27 -19.44
N GLY A 27 -7.22 -7.07 -19.50
CA GLY A 27 -7.40 -8.07 -20.58
C GLY A 27 -6.58 -9.35 -20.41
N ARG A 28 -5.62 -9.40 -19.49
CA ARG A 28 -4.89 -10.64 -19.15
C ARG A 28 -5.62 -11.48 -18.10
N TYR A 29 -6.41 -10.82 -17.24
CA TYR A 29 -7.15 -11.44 -16.14
C TYR A 29 -8.61 -10.98 -16.18
N SER A 30 -9.52 -11.85 -15.75
CA SER A 30 -10.95 -11.54 -15.73
C SER A 30 -11.32 -10.52 -14.64
N ALA A 31 -12.44 -9.84 -14.81
CA ALA A 31 -12.97 -8.92 -13.80
C ALA A 31 -13.35 -9.63 -12.47
N ASP A 32 -13.61 -10.95 -12.53
CA ASP A 32 -13.88 -11.76 -11.34
C ASP A 32 -12.60 -12.04 -10.52
N GLN A 33 -11.42 -11.81 -11.10
CA GLN A 33 -10.14 -12.08 -10.47
C GLN A 33 -9.33 -10.81 -10.19
N LEU A 34 -9.46 -9.76 -11.00
CA LEU A 34 -8.66 -8.54 -10.87
C LEU A 34 -9.53 -7.29 -10.83
N LEU A 35 -9.38 -6.52 -9.75
CA LEU A 35 -9.92 -5.17 -9.63
C LEU A 35 -8.78 -4.16 -9.61
N LEU A 36 -8.82 -3.16 -10.49
CA LEU A 36 -7.83 -2.08 -10.55
C LEU A 36 -8.42 -0.80 -9.95
N LEU A 37 -7.75 -0.21 -8.97
CA LEU A 37 -8.21 1.01 -8.30
C LEU A 37 -7.12 2.08 -8.26
N ALA A 38 -7.53 3.34 -8.46
CA ALA A 38 -6.71 4.47 -8.09
C ALA A 38 -6.75 4.64 -6.56
N LEU A 39 -5.57 4.76 -5.94
CA LEU A 39 -5.41 4.94 -4.50
C LEU A 39 -4.16 5.77 -4.21
N ASP A 40 -4.37 6.94 -3.63
CA ASP A 40 -3.35 7.71 -2.96
C ASP A 40 -3.43 7.42 -1.44
N VAL A 41 -2.40 6.79 -0.89
CA VAL A 41 -2.36 6.41 0.54
C VAL A 41 -2.29 7.61 1.48
N THR A 42 -1.99 8.81 0.97
CA THR A 42 -2.04 10.05 1.74
C THR A 42 -3.47 10.56 1.93
N GLN A 43 -4.46 9.95 1.26
CA GLN A 43 -5.87 10.32 1.33
C GLN A 43 -6.69 9.25 2.07
N PRO A 44 -7.03 9.45 3.35
CA PRO A 44 -7.77 8.45 4.14
C PRO A 44 -9.12 8.03 3.52
N SER A 45 -9.82 8.95 2.87
CA SER A 45 -11.08 8.66 2.20
C SER A 45 -10.93 7.69 1.02
N GLU A 46 -9.79 7.76 0.30
CA GLU A 46 -9.50 6.83 -0.79
C GLU A 46 -9.18 5.43 -0.26
N ILE A 47 -8.49 5.35 0.87
CA ILE A 47 -8.22 4.08 1.55
C ILE A 47 -9.53 3.38 1.91
N SER A 48 -10.42 4.05 2.64
CA SER A 48 -11.72 3.47 3.03
C SER A 48 -12.55 3.07 1.82
N ARG A 49 -12.55 3.88 0.75
CA ARG A 49 -13.22 3.55 -0.51
C ARG A 49 -12.65 2.29 -1.16
N ALA A 50 -11.32 2.13 -1.18
CA ALA A 50 -10.67 0.96 -1.77
C ALA A 50 -11.05 -0.33 -1.04
N PHE A 51 -11.06 -0.33 0.29
CA PHE A 51 -11.52 -1.48 1.07
C PHE A 51 -13.00 -1.80 0.86
N ALA A 52 -13.86 -0.78 0.79
CA ALA A 52 -15.28 -0.96 0.49
C ALA A 52 -15.51 -1.59 -0.91
N GLN A 53 -14.75 -1.14 -1.92
CA GLN A 53 -14.82 -1.70 -3.26
C GLN A 53 -14.28 -3.14 -3.31
N ALA A 54 -13.20 -3.44 -2.58
CA ALA A 54 -12.70 -4.81 -2.45
C ALA A 54 -13.77 -5.75 -1.88
N LYS A 55 -14.45 -5.32 -0.81
CA LYS A 55 -15.56 -6.08 -0.22
C LYS A 55 -16.74 -6.26 -1.18
N ALA A 56 -17.13 -5.21 -1.88
CA ALA A 56 -18.23 -5.27 -2.85
C ALA A 56 -17.94 -6.24 -4.01
N SER A 57 -16.68 -6.28 -4.48
CA SER A 57 -16.28 -7.13 -5.61
C SER A 57 -15.99 -8.57 -5.21
N PHE A 58 -15.37 -8.80 -4.06
CA PHE A 58 -14.86 -10.12 -3.69
C PHE A 58 -15.43 -10.67 -2.38
N GLY A 59 -16.22 -9.88 -1.66
CA GLY A 59 -16.91 -10.28 -0.43
C GLY A 59 -16.06 -10.24 0.83
N ARG A 60 -14.73 -10.32 0.72
CA ARG A 60 -13.77 -10.35 1.82
C ARG A 60 -12.38 -9.87 1.39
N VAL A 61 -11.53 -9.61 2.36
CA VAL A 61 -10.08 -9.40 2.16
C VAL A 61 -9.32 -10.33 3.11
N ASP A 62 -8.45 -11.17 2.58
CA ASP A 62 -7.66 -12.12 3.37
C ASP A 62 -6.26 -11.63 3.66
N VAL A 63 -5.68 -10.88 2.72
CA VAL A 63 -4.32 -10.37 2.81
C VAL A 63 -4.28 -8.93 2.35
N VAL A 64 -3.67 -8.07 3.15
CA VAL A 64 -3.31 -6.71 2.78
C VAL A 64 -1.79 -6.64 2.68
N PHE A 65 -1.29 -6.32 1.48
CA PHE A 65 0.13 -6.05 1.24
C PHE A 65 0.35 -4.54 1.16
N ASN A 66 0.74 -3.93 2.28
CA ASN A 66 1.05 -2.51 2.37
C ASN A 66 2.46 -2.26 1.82
N ASN A 67 2.53 -1.78 0.58
CA ASN A 67 3.78 -1.64 -0.18
C ASN A 67 4.05 -0.20 -0.62
N ALA A 68 3.08 0.68 -0.52
CA ALA A 68 3.22 2.05 -1.01
C ALA A 68 4.38 2.77 -0.30
N GLY A 69 5.29 3.31 -1.08
CA GLY A 69 6.43 4.05 -0.57
C GLY A 69 7.14 4.81 -1.68
N VAL A 70 7.83 5.86 -1.28
CA VAL A 70 8.66 6.70 -2.16
C VAL A 70 10.04 6.85 -1.53
N GLY A 71 11.06 6.95 -2.39
CA GLY A 71 12.43 7.22 -1.97
C GLY A 71 12.90 8.59 -2.47
N LEU A 72 13.89 9.14 -1.77
CA LEU A 72 14.65 10.30 -2.21
C LEU A 72 16.09 10.08 -1.78
N VAL A 73 17.00 10.16 -2.74
CA VAL A 73 18.43 10.16 -2.50
C VAL A 73 18.90 11.61 -2.58
N ALA A 74 19.16 12.21 -1.44
CA ALA A 74 19.64 13.58 -1.33
C ALA A 74 20.29 13.81 0.05
N GLU A 75 21.15 14.79 0.15
CA GLU A 75 21.69 15.28 1.42
C GLU A 75 20.58 15.95 2.23
N VAL A 76 20.63 15.83 3.55
CA VAL A 76 19.58 16.36 4.44
C VAL A 76 19.47 17.88 4.30
N GLU A 77 20.59 18.58 4.27
CA GLU A 77 20.67 20.05 4.12
C GLU A 77 20.23 20.52 2.72
N GLY A 78 20.40 19.70 1.70
CA GLY A 78 19.99 20.00 0.32
C GLY A 78 18.56 19.60 -0.01
N THR A 79 17.85 18.91 0.88
CA THR A 79 16.49 18.43 0.63
C THR A 79 15.45 19.52 0.90
N PRO A 80 14.64 19.93 -0.10
CA PRO A 80 13.52 20.85 0.12
C PRO A 80 12.55 20.29 1.16
N GLU A 81 12.08 21.14 2.07
CA GLU A 81 11.16 20.74 3.16
C GLU A 81 9.90 20.05 2.63
N ALA A 82 9.34 20.52 1.53
CA ALA A 82 8.16 19.92 0.90
C ALA A 82 8.41 18.46 0.47
N SER A 83 9.61 18.17 -0.07
CA SER A 83 10.01 16.80 -0.45
C SER A 83 10.19 15.91 0.78
N ALA A 84 10.83 16.43 1.84
CA ALA A 84 10.98 15.72 3.10
C ALA A 84 9.62 15.37 3.72
N ARG A 85 8.69 16.32 3.77
CA ARG A 85 7.32 16.09 4.27
C ARG A 85 6.58 15.05 3.44
N SER A 86 6.64 15.15 2.11
CA SER A 86 5.98 14.19 1.19
C SER A 86 6.45 12.75 1.39
N ILE A 87 7.73 12.54 1.73
CA ILE A 87 8.23 11.20 2.08
C ILE A 87 7.53 10.66 3.33
N PHE A 88 7.41 11.47 4.38
CA PHE A 88 6.71 11.08 5.61
C PHE A 88 5.22 10.89 5.38
N ASP A 89 4.59 11.75 4.59
CA ASP A 89 3.16 11.63 4.27
C ASP A 89 2.85 10.28 3.60
N THR A 90 3.72 9.83 2.70
CA THR A 90 3.54 8.55 2.02
C THR A 90 4.01 7.36 2.89
N ASN A 91 5.30 7.38 3.31
CA ASN A 91 5.93 6.20 3.90
C ASN A 91 5.48 5.95 5.34
N PHE A 92 5.24 7.00 6.12
CA PHE A 92 4.84 6.88 7.52
C PHE A 92 3.32 7.01 7.69
N TRP A 93 2.76 8.18 7.39
CA TRP A 93 1.33 8.41 7.61
C TRP A 93 0.44 7.60 6.68
N GLY A 94 0.82 7.47 5.40
CA GLY A 94 0.13 6.63 4.43
C GLY A 94 0.14 5.17 4.85
N ALA A 95 1.30 4.66 5.25
CA ALA A 95 1.43 3.28 5.75
C ALA A 95 0.62 3.06 7.02
N ALA A 96 0.68 3.98 8.00
CA ALA A 96 -0.09 3.91 9.24
C ALA A 96 -1.61 3.93 8.97
N ASN A 97 -2.09 4.75 8.03
CA ASN A 97 -3.50 4.81 7.66
C ASN A 97 -3.99 3.51 6.99
N ILE A 98 -3.20 2.94 6.08
CA ILE A 98 -3.49 1.61 5.50
C ILE A 98 -3.53 0.54 6.58
N ASN A 99 -2.53 0.51 7.47
CA ASN A 99 -2.44 -0.49 8.54
C ASN A 99 -3.67 -0.42 9.46
N ARG A 100 -4.07 0.79 9.86
CA ARG A 100 -5.25 1.01 10.71
C ARG A 100 -6.53 0.53 10.04
N GLU A 101 -6.77 0.90 8.78
CA GLU A 101 -7.96 0.47 8.05
C GLU A 101 -7.93 -1.03 7.76
N ALA A 102 -6.78 -1.60 7.42
CA ALA A 102 -6.63 -3.04 7.23
C ALA A 102 -7.00 -3.81 8.50
N VAL A 103 -6.45 -3.41 9.66
CA VAL A 103 -6.76 -4.07 10.94
C VAL A 103 -8.26 -3.96 11.26
N ARG A 104 -8.85 -2.77 11.09
CA ARG A 104 -10.30 -2.57 11.29
C ARG A 104 -11.10 -3.53 10.40
N PHE A 105 -10.81 -3.52 9.09
CA PHE A 105 -11.52 -4.34 8.11
C PHE A 105 -11.40 -5.83 8.40
N LEU A 106 -10.18 -6.34 8.63
CA LEU A 106 -9.94 -7.76 8.87
C LEU A 106 -10.61 -8.27 10.15
N ARG A 107 -10.87 -7.38 11.12
CA ARG A 107 -11.51 -7.73 12.40
C ARG A 107 -13.03 -7.59 12.36
N GLU A 108 -13.55 -6.58 11.64
CA GLU A 108 -14.95 -6.17 11.74
C GLU A 108 -15.77 -6.57 10.49
N GLU A 109 -15.13 -6.65 9.31
CA GLU A 109 -15.82 -6.82 8.05
C GLU A 109 -15.75 -8.25 7.48
N ASN A 110 -14.70 -9.00 7.84
CA ASN A 110 -14.63 -10.43 7.57
C ASN A 110 -15.52 -11.19 8.56
N ARG A 111 -15.86 -12.44 8.24
CA ARG A 111 -16.66 -13.26 9.14
C ARG A 111 -15.93 -13.49 10.45
N PRO A 112 -16.65 -13.61 11.58
CA PRO A 112 -16.03 -13.90 12.88
C PRO A 112 -15.12 -15.14 12.82
N GLY A 113 -13.90 -14.99 13.30
CA GLY A 113 -12.89 -16.08 13.34
C GLY A 113 -12.07 -16.25 12.05
N GLU A 114 -12.42 -15.63 10.94
CA GLU A 114 -11.61 -15.70 9.70
C GLU A 114 -10.36 -14.83 9.76
N GLY A 115 -10.47 -13.62 10.34
CA GLY A 115 -9.36 -12.68 10.46
C GLY A 115 -8.74 -12.31 9.11
N GLY A 116 -7.42 -12.23 9.07
CA GLY A 116 -6.63 -11.95 7.86
C GLY A 116 -5.17 -11.67 8.19
N ARG A 117 -4.39 -11.30 7.17
CA ARG A 117 -2.96 -11.00 7.28
C ARG A 117 -2.65 -9.61 6.76
N LEU A 118 -1.91 -8.86 7.55
CA LEU A 118 -1.32 -7.59 7.13
C LEU A 118 0.18 -7.80 6.95
N ILE A 119 0.67 -7.51 5.76
CA ILE A 119 2.09 -7.59 5.41
C ILE A 119 2.55 -6.17 5.07
N VAL A 120 3.55 -5.69 5.78
CA VAL A 120 4.14 -4.36 5.53
C VAL A 120 5.48 -4.55 4.83
N ASN A 121 5.67 -3.85 3.73
CA ASN A 121 6.92 -3.89 2.97
C ASN A 121 7.92 -2.89 3.55
N GLY A 122 8.74 -3.35 4.48
CA GLY A 122 9.82 -2.56 5.06
C GLY A 122 10.96 -2.24 4.09
N SER A 123 12.08 -1.81 4.63
CA SER A 123 13.29 -1.50 3.88
C SER A 123 14.53 -1.77 4.72
N SER A 124 15.66 -2.07 4.08
CA SER A 124 16.97 -2.03 4.74
C SER A 124 17.27 -0.65 5.35
N GLY A 125 16.75 0.44 4.73
CA GLY A 125 16.80 1.79 5.26
C GLY A 125 16.03 2.01 6.56
N GLY A 126 15.16 1.08 6.98
CA GLY A 126 14.48 1.06 8.29
C GLY A 126 15.22 0.24 9.34
N ILE A 127 16.39 -0.32 9.02
CA ILE A 127 17.21 -1.12 9.93
C ILE A 127 18.62 -0.53 10.03
N CYS A 128 19.16 -0.06 8.91
CA CYS A 128 20.51 0.49 8.80
C CYS A 128 20.49 1.82 8.05
N PRO A 129 21.17 2.87 8.52
CA PRO A 129 21.25 4.14 7.81
C PRO A 129 21.92 3.98 6.45
N LEU A 130 21.37 4.65 5.46
CA LEU A 130 21.92 4.71 4.10
C LEU A 130 22.43 6.13 3.81
N ILE A 131 23.58 6.25 3.17
CA ILE A 131 24.16 7.54 2.79
C ILE A 131 23.19 8.28 1.86
N CYS A 132 23.04 9.58 2.04
CA CYS A 132 22.15 10.47 1.28
C CYS A 132 20.66 10.02 1.31
N ASN A 133 20.23 9.30 2.33
CA ASN A 133 18.84 8.85 2.49
C ASN A 133 18.24 9.23 3.84
N GLY A 134 18.68 10.33 4.45
CA GLY A 134 18.31 10.70 5.83
C GLY A 134 16.80 10.69 6.08
N TYR A 135 16.01 11.45 5.30
CA TYR A 135 14.56 11.50 5.45
C TYR A 135 13.87 10.19 5.08
N TYR A 136 14.36 9.49 4.04
CA TYR A 136 13.86 8.17 3.69
C TYR A 136 14.07 7.16 4.82
N CYS A 137 15.31 7.06 5.32
CA CYS A 137 15.61 6.18 6.44
C CYS A 137 14.76 6.51 7.67
N ALA A 138 14.68 7.79 8.05
CA ALA A 138 13.87 8.21 9.19
C ALA A 138 12.39 7.79 9.02
N SER A 139 11.81 7.92 7.82
CA SER A 139 10.44 7.48 7.53
C SER A 139 10.27 5.97 7.65
N LYS A 140 11.28 5.19 7.23
CA LYS A 140 11.26 3.73 7.27
C LYS A 140 11.59 3.14 8.66
N PHE A 141 12.36 3.84 9.49
CA PHE A 141 12.55 3.49 10.90
C PHE A 141 11.27 3.72 11.72
N GLY A 142 10.41 4.66 11.30
CA GLY A 142 9.15 4.95 11.96
C GLY A 142 7.98 4.05 11.54
N GLU A 143 8.12 3.29 10.46
CA GLU A 143 7.09 2.41 9.93
C GLU A 143 6.98 1.12 10.75
#